data_e36c0019d05b7462660dc2af747cddd7
#
_entry.id   e36c0019d05b7462660dc2af747cddd7
#
_cell.length_a   1.000
_cell.length_b   1.000
_cell.length_c   1.000
_cell.angle_alpha   90.00
_cell.angle_beta   90.00
_cell.angle_gamma   90.00
#
_symmetry.space_group_name_H-M   'P 1'
#
loop_
_entity.id
_entity.type
_entity.pdbx_description
1 polymer ?
#
loop_
_entity_poly.entity_id
_entity_poly.type
_entity_poly.pdbx_seq_one_letter_code
_entity_poly.pdbx_strand_id
1 'polypeptide(L)'
;MFSKETYMQRRALLKKTLGSGVLLFLGNDECGLNYEDNTFRYRQDSTFLYYFGLSFAGLSAIIDIDEDKEIIFGDELTIDHIVWMGTQPTLKEKSQRVGVSITMPSADIIGYLHKAVQKGQAIHYLPPYRAEHKLKLMDWLGVPPASQEGSVPFIRAVIAQRNYKSAEEVVEIEKACDITADMHITAMKILRPGMREWEVSAAMEAVAHAAGGDLSFATIATVNGQTLHNHYHGNTVKPGDLFLIDAGAETEMGYAGDMSSTIPADKKFTQRQREVYEIQNAMHLESVKALRPGIPYMDVYDLSARVMVEGLKGLGLMKGNAEDAVREGAHALFYPHGLGHMMGLDVHDMENLGELWVGYNGQPKSTQFGRKSQRLAIPLEPGFVHTVEPGIYFIPELIDLWKGQKKFTDFINYDKVETYKDFGGIRNEEDYLITETGARRLGKKIPLTPDEVEALR
;
A
#
# COMPACT_ATOMS: atom_id res chain seq x y z
N MET A 1 -18.78 5.44 6.65
CA MET A 1 -19.47 4.20 6.20
C MET A 1 -20.27 4.52 4.95
N PHE A 2 -20.18 3.70 3.90
CA PHE A 2 -21.02 3.84 2.70
C PHE A 2 -22.48 3.50 2.98
N SER A 3 -23.32 3.64 1.96
CA SER A 3 -24.72 3.28 2.06
C SER A 3 -24.88 1.77 2.29
N LYS A 4 -25.96 1.37 2.91
CA LYS A 4 -26.35 -0.04 3.09
C LYS A 4 -26.39 -0.78 1.76
N GLU A 5 -26.90 -0.13 0.73
CA GLU A 5 -27.06 -0.63 -0.62
C GLU A 5 -25.72 -0.97 -1.26
N THR A 6 -24.67 -0.17 -1.01
CA THR A 6 -23.31 -0.42 -1.50
C THR A 6 -22.79 -1.78 -1.01
N TYR A 7 -22.92 -2.05 0.29
CA TYR A 7 -22.46 -3.34 0.84
C TYR A 7 -23.31 -4.52 0.34
N MET A 8 -24.62 -4.34 0.22
CA MET A 8 -25.50 -5.38 -0.33
C MET A 8 -25.14 -5.71 -1.79
N GLN A 9 -24.88 -4.69 -2.62
CA GLN A 9 -24.48 -4.89 -4.02
C GLN A 9 -23.13 -5.61 -4.16
N ARG A 10 -22.14 -5.25 -3.31
CA ARG A 10 -20.83 -5.92 -3.28
C ARG A 10 -20.97 -7.39 -2.97
N ARG A 11 -21.75 -7.76 -1.94
CA ARG A 11 -22.01 -9.16 -1.59
C ARG A 11 -22.82 -9.90 -2.64
N ALA A 12 -23.81 -9.26 -3.24
CA ALA A 12 -24.60 -9.85 -4.32
C ALA A 12 -23.74 -10.17 -5.55
N LEU A 13 -22.83 -9.26 -5.93
CA LEU A 13 -21.90 -9.49 -7.02
C LEU A 13 -20.93 -10.65 -6.69
N LEU A 14 -20.42 -10.71 -5.48
CA LEU A 14 -19.54 -11.79 -5.02
C LEU A 14 -20.25 -13.16 -5.07
N LYS A 15 -21.48 -13.25 -4.57
CA LYS A 15 -22.31 -14.47 -4.65
C LYS A 15 -22.48 -14.91 -6.11
N LYS A 16 -22.82 -13.97 -6.99
CA LYS A 16 -22.97 -14.25 -8.44
C LYS A 16 -21.68 -14.74 -9.08
N THR A 17 -20.54 -14.21 -8.70
CA THR A 17 -19.24 -14.56 -9.28
C THR A 17 -18.79 -15.97 -8.90
N LEU A 18 -19.04 -16.38 -7.65
CA LEU A 18 -18.63 -17.69 -7.14
C LEU A 18 -19.66 -18.79 -7.38
N GLY A 19 -20.94 -18.48 -7.32
CA GLY A 19 -22.05 -19.36 -7.70
C GLY A 19 -22.47 -20.37 -6.65
N SER A 20 -21.58 -20.88 -5.78
CA SER A 20 -21.90 -21.86 -4.73
C SER A 20 -20.89 -21.83 -3.58
N GLY A 21 -21.21 -22.51 -2.47
CA GLY A 21 -20.36 -22.69 -1.30
C GLY A 21 -20.57 -21.64 -0.22
N VAL A 22 -19.78 -21.76 0.83
CA VAL A 22 -19.79 -20.90 2.03
C VAL A 22 -18.54 -20.04 2.03
N LEU A 23 -18.69 -18.72 2.05
CA LEU A 23 -17.61 -17.77 2.12
C LEU A 23 -17.40 -17.33 3.57
N LEU A 24 -16.25 -17.63 4.13
CA LEU A 24 -15.85 -17.23 5.48
C LEU A 24 -15.00 -15.96 5.46
N PHE A 25 -15.44 -14.95 6.20
CA PHE A 25 -14.73 -13.70 6.42
C PHE A 25 -14.31 -13.60 7.88
N LEU A 26 -13.02 -13.45 8.10
CA LEU A 26 -12.44 -13.26 9.43
C LEU A 26 -12.24 -11.77 9.68
N GLY A 27 -12.96 -11.22 10.65
CA GLY A 27 -12.64 -9.90 11.18
C GLY A 27 -11.48 -9.97 12.16
N ASN A 28 -10.78 -8.85 12.33
CA ASN A 28 -9.67 -8.74 13.26
C ASN A 28 -10.17 -8.70 14.71
N ASP A 29 -9.32 -9.22 15.59
CA ASP A 29 -9.46 -9.05 17.03
C ASP A 29 -8.58 -7.88 17.52
N GLU A 30 -8.81 -7.38 18.72
CA GLU A 30 -7.86 -6.48 19.38
C GLU A 30 -6.54 -7.19 19.63
N CYS A 31 -5.44 -6.46 19.54
CA CYS A 31 -4.10 -7.00 19.75
C CYS A 31 -3.40 -6.23 20.88
N GLY A 32 -2.98 -6.93 21.93
CA GLY A 32 -2.23 -6.34 23.04
C GLY A 32 -0.88 -5.81 22.60
N LEU A 33 -0.53 -4.59 23.03
CA LEU A 33 0.77 -3.98 22.78
C LEU A 33 1.87 -4.62 23.64
N ASN A 34 1.64 -4.70 24.95
CA ASN A 34 2.57 -5.24 25.94
C ASN A 34 1.91 -6.00 27.11
N TYR A 35 0.59 -5.88 27.23
CA TYR A 35 -0.31 -6.70 28.07
C TYR A 35 -1.73 -6.62 27.49
N GLU A 36 -2.63 -7.49 27.96
CA GLU A 36 -3.94 -7.76 27.34
C GLU A 36 -4.81 -6.51 27.14
N ASP A 37 -4.94 -5.70 28.18
CA ASP A 37 -5.82 -4.51 28.18
C ASP A 37 -5.19 -3.26 27.51
N ASN A 38 -3.90 -3.28 27.22
CA ASN A 38 -3.22 -2.18 26.52
C ASN A 38 -3.04 -2.56 25.05
N THR A 39 -4.05 -2.25 24.24
CA THR A 39 -4.09 -2.67 22.85
C THR A 39 -3.48 -1.64 21.91
N PHE A 40 -2.98 -2.11 20.76
CA PHE A 40 -2.79 -1.26 19.59
C PHE A 40 -4.12 -0.65 19.16
N ARG A 41 -4.04 0.47 18.43
CA ARG A 41 -5.23 1.01 17.77
C ARG A 41 -5.86 -0.09 16.89
N TYR A 42 -7.16 -0.27 17.06
CA TYR A 42 -7.88 -1.28 16.31
C TYR A 42 -7.99 -0.91 14.83
N ARG A 43 -7.70 -1.86 13.96
CA ARG A 43 -7.93 -1.78 12.52
C ARG A 43 -8.57 -3.06 12.01
N GLN A 44 -9.73 -2.94 11.41
CA GLN A 44 -10.46 -4.08 10.86
C GLN A 44 -9.78 -4.60 9.59
N ASP A 45 -9.95 -5.90 9.29
CA ASP A 45 -9.56 -6.51 8.03
C ASP A 45 -10.20 -5.77 6.84
N SER A 46 -9.40 -5.46 5.83
CA SER A 46 -9.84 -4.62 4.70
C SER A 46 -10.89 -5.31 3.84
N THR A 47 -10.81 -6.63 3.67
CA THR A 47 -11.84 -7.36 2.91
C THR A 47 -13.14 -7.44 3.71
N PHE A 48 -13.05 -7.59 5.03
CA PHE A 48 -14.22 -7.50 5.91
C PHE A 48 -14.87 -6.10 5.83
N LEU A 49 -14.08 -5.02 5.88
CA LEU A 49 -14.57 -3.65 5.69
C LEU A 49 -15.24 -3.46 4.32
N TYR A 50 -14.64 -4.00 3.26
CA TYR A 50 -15.19 -3.87 1.91
C TYR A 50 -16.59 -4.46 1.77
N TYR A 51 -16.83 -5.64 2.36
CA TYR A 51 -18.10 -6.34 2.23
C TYR A 51 -19.11 -6.05 3.33
N PHE A 52 -18.66 -5.65 4.51
CA PHE A 52 -19.54 -5.47 5.68
C PHE A 52 -19.46 -4.08 6.33
N GLY A 53 -18.44 -3.28 6.05
CA GLY A 53 -18.34 -1.90 6.55
C GLY A 53 -18.30 -1.73 8.06
N LEU A 54 -18.10 -2.80 8.82
CA LEU A 54 -18.15 -2.77 10.30
C LEU A 54 -16.71 -2.80 10.86
N SER A 55 -16.32 -1.73 11.53
CA SER A 55 -15.01 -1.60 12.19
C SER A 55 -15.15 -1.86 13.70
N PHE A 56 -15.44 -3.12 14.06
CA PHE A 56 -15.53 -3.60 15.45
C PHE A 56 -14.74 -4.90 15.58
N ALA A 57 -14.03 -5.06 16.70
CA ALA A 57 -13.29 -6.28 17.01
C ALA A 57 -14.19 -7.49 17.25
N GLY A 58 -13.64 -8.69 17.09
CA GLY A 58 -14.33 -9.94 17.45
C GLY A 58 -15.45 -10.35 16.50
N LEU A 59 -15.57 -9.73 15.32
CA LEU A 59 -16.55 -10.10 14.31
C LEU A 59 -16.01 -11.16 13.34
N SER A 60 -16.90 -12.03 12.90
CA SER A 60 -16.71 -12.87 11.71
C SER A 60 -17.99 -12.87 10.89
N ALA A 61 -17.92 -13.22 9.61
CA ALA A 61 -19.12 -13.29 8.80
C ALA A 61 -19.09 -14.49 7.86
N ILE A 62 -20.27 -14.97 7.50
CA ILE A 62 -20.49 -16.02 6.51
C ILE A 62 -21.47 -15.51 5.47
N ILE A 63 -21.11 -15.75 4.20
CA ILE A 63 -22.05 -15.72 3.08
C ILE A 63 -22.22 -17.17 2.61
N ASP A 64 -23.36 -17.77 2.92
CA ASP A 64 -23.73 -19.09 2.45
C ASP A 64 -24.53 -18.92 1.15
N ILE A 65 -23.87 -19.17 0.02
CA ILE A 65 -24.46 -18.97 -1.31
C ILE A 65 -25.57 -20.00 -1.56
N ASP A 66 -25.36 -21.22 -1.13
CA ASP A 66 -26.26 -22.34 -1.40
C ASP A 66 -27.58 -22.21 -0.62
N GLU A 67 -27.53 -21.61 0.57
CA GLU A 67 -28.70 -21.36 1.43
C GLU A 67 -29.24 -19.93 1.31
N ASP A 68 -28.60 -19.09 0.49
CA ASP A 68 -28.86 -17.64 0.35
C ASP A 68 -28.93 -16.91 1.70
N LYS A 69 -27.92 -17.12 2.55
CA LYS A 69 -27.82 -16.51 3.88
C LYS A 69 -26.59 -15.65 4.01
N GLU A 70 -26.75 -14.51 4.66
CA GLU A 70 -25.66 -13.64 5.09
C GLU A 70 -25.76 -13.52 6.61
N ILE A 71 -24.69 -13.87 7.34
CA ILE A 71 -24.68 -13.98 8.79
C ILE A 71 -23.47 -13.24 9.34
N ILE A 72 -23.68 -12.40 10.35
CA ILE A 72 -22.58 -11.81 11.14
C ILE A 72 -22.56 -12.49 12.50
N PHE A 73 -21.38 -13.01 12.85
CA PHE A 73 -21.11 -13.61 14.16
C PHE A 73 -20.37 -12.59 15.03
N GLY A 74 -20.79 -12.50 16.28
CA GLY A 74 -20.18 -11.61 17.27
C GLY A 74 -20.95 -11.72 18.58
N ASP A 75 -20.39 -11.14 19.65
CA ASP A 75 -20.98 -11.19 20.95
C ASP A 75 -21.49 -9.81 21.38
N GLU A 76 -22.57 -9.79 22.18
CA GLU A 76 -23.09 -8.57 22.76
C GLU A 76 -22.23 -8.16 23.97
N LEU A 77 -22.12 -6.87 24.22
CA LEU A 77 -21.39 -6.37 25.39
C LEU A 77 -22.07 -6.80 26.67
N THR A 78 -21.30 -7.33 27.61
CA THR A 78 -21.76 -7.57 28.99
C THR A 78 -21.90 -6.26 29.75
N ILE A 79 -22.56 -6.29 30.90
CA ILE A 79 -22.67 -5.10 31.77
C ILE A 79 -21.30 -4.60 32.23
N ASP A 80 -20.36 -5.52 32.44
CA ASP A 80 -18.98 -5.17 32.81
C ASP A 80 -18.28 -4.39 31.67
N HIS A 81 -18.39 -4.86 30.42
CA HIS A 81 -17.87 -4.11 29.25
C HIS A 81 -18.50 -2.71 29.15
N ILE A 82 -19.82 -2.60 29.40
CA ILE A 82 -20.55 -1.32 29.34
C ILE A 82 -20.04 -0.36 30.43
N VAL A 83 -19.73 -0.87 31.61
CA VAL A 83 -19.17 -0.06 32.72
C VAL A 83 -17.84 0.56 32.32
N TRP A 84 -16.97 -0.17 31.64
CA TRP A 84 -15.63 0.29 31.26
C TRP A 84 -15.61 1.08 29.95
N MET A 85 -16.41 0.70 28.96
CA MET A 85 -16.31 1.22 27.59
C MET A 85 -17.55 2.03 27.15
N GLY A 86 -18.56 2.13 27.98
CA GLY A 86 -19.84 2.77 27.61
C GLY A 86 -20.76 1.88 26.77
N THR A 87 -21.98 2.37 26.54
CA THR A 87 -22.95 1.67 25.70
C THR A 87 -22.56 1.74 24.21
N GLN A 88 -22.75 0.64 23.49
CA GLN A 88 -22.58 0.56 22.04
C GLN A 88 -23.85 -0.02 21.38
N PRO A 89 -24.05 0.18 20.07
CA PRO A 89 -25.10 -0.48 19.34
C PRO A 89 -24.98 -2.00 19.45
N THR A 90 -26.12 -2.68 19.57
CA THR A 90 -26.20 -4.15 19.55
C THR A 90 -25.63 -4.72 18.24
N LEU A 91 -25.23 -5.99 18.25
CA LEU A 91 -24.78 -6.69 17.04
C LEU A 91 -25.85 -6.61 15.93
N LYS A 92 -27.10 -6.76 16.29
CA LYS A 92 -28.23 -6.65 15.36
C LYS A 92 -28.34 -5.26 14.74
N GLU A 93 -28.22 -4.19 15.53
CA GLU A 93 -28.25 -2.81 15.02
C GLU A 93 -27.07 -2.53 14.10
N LYS A 94 -25.85 -2.98 14.46
CA LYS A 94 -24.65 -2.88 13.63
C LYS A 94 -24.87 -3.58 12.28
N SER A 95 -25.37 -4.83 12.29
CA SER A 95 -25.59 -5.65 11.10
C SER A 95 -26.66 -5.08 10.17
N GLN A 96 -27.73 -4.51 10.73
CA GLN A 96 -28.79 -3.88 9.94
C GLN A 96 -28.32 -2.66 9.16
N ARG A 97 -27.32 -1.93 9.66
CA ARG A 97 -26.73 -0.77 8.96
C ARG A 97 -26.07 -1.17 7.63
N VAL A 98 -25.65 -2.42 7.51
CA VAL A 98 -24.96 -2.95 6.31
C VAL A 98 -25.80 -3.99 5.56
N GLY A 99 -27.09 -4.10 5.91
CA GLY A 99 -28.06 -4.94 5.20
C GLY A 99 -27.99 -6.42 5.53
N VAL A 100 -27.37 -6.81 6.65
CA VAL A 100 -27.39 -8.20 7.14
C VAL A 100 -28.43 -8.31 8.25
N SER A 101 -29.38 -9.24 8.10
CA SER A 101 -30.49 -9.43 9.02
C SER A 101 -30.26 -10.55 10.05
N ILE A 102 -29.34 -11.46 9.77
CA ILE A 102 -29.07 -12.62 10.62
C ILE A 102 -27.79 -12.37 11.41
N THR A 103 -27.90 -12.48 12.73
CA THR A 103 -26.76 -12.42 13.64
C THR A 103 -26.74 -13.65 14.52
N MET A 104 -25.56 -14.12 14.89
CA MET A 104 -25.37 -15.27 15.77
C MET A 104 -24.22 -15.00 16.76
N PRO A 105 -24.23 -15.63 17.96
CA PRO A 105 -23.07 -15.60 18.85
C PRO A 105 -21.80 -16.12 18.17
N SER A 106 -20.64 -15.60 18.56
CA SER A 106 -19.34 -16.01 18.00
C SER A 106 -19.10 -17.52 18.14
N ALA A 107 -19.52 -18.13 19.24
CA ALA A 107 -19.38 -19.56 19.49
C ALA A 107 -20.13 -20.46 18.50
N ASP A 108 -21.15 -19.95 17.83
CA ASP A 108 -21.99 -20.77 16.92
C ASP A 108 -21.37 -20.97 15.54
N ILE A 109 -20.31 -20.23 15.19
CA ILE A 109 -19.67 -20.29 13.87
C ILE A 109 -19.10 -21.68 13.57
N ILE A 110 -18.48 -22.33 14.55
CA ILE A 110 -17.91 -23.68 14.41
C ILE A 110 -19.01 -24.67 14.03
N GLY A 111 -20.12 -24.65 14.77
CA GLY A 111 -21.25 -25.52 14.50
C GLY A 111 -21.88 -25.28 13.13
N TYR A 112 -21.90 -24.03 12.66
CA TYR A 112 -22.37 -23.69 11.31
C TYR A 112 -21.47 -24.27 10.23
N LEU A 113 -20.16 -24.03 10.33
CA LEU A 113 -19.17 -24.53 9.38
C LEU A 113 -19.14 -26.05 9.30
N HIS A 114 -19.19 -26.75 10.44
CA HIS A 114 -19.25 -28.21 10.46
C HIS A 114 -20.51 -28.76 9.79
N LYS A 115 -21.66 -28.14 9.99
CA LYS A 115 -22.91 -28.51 9.30
C LYS A 115 -22.80 -28.30 7.78
N ALA A 116 -22.19 -27.20 7.34
CA ALA A 116 -21.96 -26.93 5.92
C ALA A 116 -21.05 -28.01 5.29
N VAL A 117 -19.96 -28.35 5.97
CA VAL A 117 -19.06 -29.46 5.51
C VAL A 117 -19.81 -30.79 5.45
N GLN A 118 -20.64 -31.13 6.45
CA GLN A 118 -21.46 -32.35 6.44
C GLN A 118 -22.47 -32.41 5.28
N LYS A 119 -22.96 -31.25 4.83
CA LYS A 119 -23.81 -31.13 3.63
C LYS A 119 -23.04 -31.22 2.31
N GLY A 120 -21.72 -31.27 2.37
CA GLY A 120 -20.84 -31.27 1.17
C GLY A 120 -20.60 -29.90 0.56
N GLN A 121 -20.91 -28.81 1.27
CA GLN A 121 -20.61 -27.45 0.78
C GLN A 121 -19.10 -27.16 0.86
N ALA A 122 -18.58 -26.51 -0.16
CA ALA A 122 -17.21 -26.03 -0.15
C ALA A 122 -17.10 -24.79 0.81
N ILE A 123 -16.08 -24.79 1.66
CA ILE A 123 -15.78 -23.62 2.51
C ILE A 123 -14.65 -22.84 1.85
N HIS A 124 -14.92 -21.59 1.52
CA HIS A 124 -13.97 -20.65 0.95
C HIS A 124 -13.51 -19.65 2.02
N TYR A 125 -12.20 -19.47 2.14
CA TYR A 125 -11.59 -18.44 2.99
C TYR A 125 -10.41 -17.79 2.26
N LEU A 126 -10.01 -16.60 2.73
CA LEU A 126 -8.86 -15.87 2.19
C LEU A 126 -7.59 -16.21 2.97
N PRO A 127 -6.38 -16.09 2.36
CA PRO A 127 -5.13 -16.41 3.06
C PRO A 127 -4.96 -15.50 4.28
N PRO A 128 -4.77 -16.08 5.48
CA PRO A 128 -4.66 -15.32 6.71
C PRO A 128 -3.26 -14.71 6.84
N TYR A 129 -3.17 -13.41 7.11
CA TYR A 129 -1.92 -12.72 7.42
C TYR A 129 -1.69 -12.58 8.93
N ARG A 130 -2.73 -12.62 9.76
CA ARG A 130 -2.66 -12.52 11.23
C ARG A 130 -2.59 -13.89 11.89
N ALA A 131 -1.87 -13.96 13.01
CA ALA A 131 -1.70 -15.21 13.75
C ALA A 131 -3.03 -15.74 14.31
N GLU A 132 -3.88 -14.86 14.85
CA GLU A 132 -5.20 -15.22 15.37
C GLU A 132 -6.12 -15.81 14.28
N HIS A 133 -6.06 -15.33 13.05
CA HIS A 133 -6.81 -15.91 11.93
C HIS A 133 -6.31 -17.31 11.58
N LYS A 134 -4.99 -17.53 11.64
CA LYS A 134 -4.41 -18.87 11.44
C LYS A 134 -4.89 -19.87 12.50
N LEU A 135 -4.97 -19.43 13.75
CA LEU A 135 -5.47 -20.25 14.84
C LEU A 135 -6.98 -20.53 14.68
N LYS A 136 -7.79 -19.52 14.34
CA LYS A 136 -9.22 -19.71 14.06
C LYS A 136 -9.46 -20.73 12.93
N LEU A 137 -8.75 -20.64 11.80
CA LEU A 137 -8.89 -21.62 10.72
C LEU A 137 -8.45 -23.03 11.12
N MET A 138 -7.41 -23.15 11.94
CA MET A 138 -6.99 -24.44 12.48
C MET A 138 -8.06 -25.04 13.41
N ASP A 139 -8.60 -24.23 14.31
CA ASP A 139 -9.61 -24.67 15.29
C ASP A 139 -10.97 -24.96 14.64
N TRP A 140 -11.42 -24.11 13.73
CA TRP A 140 -12.77 -24.19 13.13
C TRP A 140 -12.86 -25.20 11.99
N LEU A 141 -11.82 -25.34 11.21
CA LEU A 141 -11.81 -26.15 9.97
C LEU A 141 -10.76 -27.27 9.97
N GLY A 142 -9.91 -27.36 11.00
CA GLY A 142 -8.84 -28.34 11.05
C GLY A 142 -7.72 -28.11 10.03
N VAL A 143 -7.60 -26.90 9.46
CA VAL A 143 -6.59 -26.60 8.43
C VAL A 143 -5.30 -26.14 9.10
N PRO A 144 -4.18 -26.90 8.99
CA PRO A 144 -2.91 -26.50 9.59
C PRO A 144 -2.39 -25.18 9.01
N PRO A 145 -1.72 -24.31 9.80
CA PRO A 145 -1.20 -23.01 9.33
C PRO A 145 -0.35 -23.07 8.05
N ALA A 146 0.40 -24.15 7.85
CA ALA A 146 1.24 -24.37 6.66
C ALA A 146 0.44 -24.65 5.37
N SER A 147 -0.88 -24.88 5.46
CA SER A 147 -1.78 -25.22 4.34
C SER A 147 -2.89 -24.20 4.15
N GLN A 148 -2.78 -23.01 4.76
CA GLN A 148 -3.81 -21.97 4.74
C GLN A 148 -3.58 -20.98 3.59
N GLU A 149 -3.45 -21.47 2.37
CA GLU A 149 -3.19 -20.64 1.18
C GLU A 149 -4.45 -19.90 0.69
N GLY A 150 -5.62 -20.22 1.23
CA GLY A 150 -6.90 -19.65 0.81
C GLY A 150 -7.46 -20.28 -0.47
N SER A 151 -8.66 -19.87 -0.82
CA SER A 151 -9.39 -20.36 -2.00
C SER A 151 -9.14 -19.46 -3.21
N VAL A 152 -8.40 -19.94 -4.20
CA VAL A 152 -8.06 -19.16 -5.40
C VAL A 152 -9.29 -18.55 -6.09
N PRO A 153 -10.43 -19.26 -6.28
CA PRO A 153 -11.64 -18.65 -6.84
C PRO A 153 -12.13 -17.45 -6.02
N PHE A 154 -12.09 -17.55 -4.67
CA PHE A 154 -12.50 -16.46 -3.78
C PHE A 154 -11.52 -15.28 -3.83
N ILE A 155 -10.21 -15.54 -3.79
CA ILE A 155 -9.15 -14.54 -3.97
C ILE A 155 -9.39 -13.74 -5.26
N ARG A 156 -9.57 -14.43 -6.39
CA ARG A 156 -9.79 -13.79 -7.70
C ARG A 156 -11.09 -12.99 -7.76
N ALA A 157 -12.16 -13.48 -7.13
CA ALA A 157 -13.44 -12.78 -7.09
C ALA A 157 -13.35 -11.48 -6.28
N VAL A 158 -12.62 -11.48 -5.15
CA VAL A 158 -12.36 -10.27 -4.34
C VAL A 158 -11.52 -9.28 -5.14
N ILE A 159 -10.43 -9.72 -5.76
CA ILE A 159 -9.54 -8.86 -6.57
C ILE A 159 -10.31 -8.23 -7.73
N ALA A 160 -11.13 -9.01 -8.44
CA ALA A 160 -11.95 -8.52 -9.55
C ALA A 160 -12.96 -7.44 -9.15
N GLN A 161 -13.31 -7.34 -7.86
CA GLN A 161 -14.15 -6.25 -7.36
C GLN A 161 -13.30 -5.07 -6.85
N ARG A 162 -12.31 -5.32 -5.99
CA ARG A 162 -11.54 -4.27 -5.32
C ARG A 162 -10.55 -3.54 -6.24
N ASN A 163 -10.12 -4.15 -7.35
CA ASN A 163 -9.27 -3.46 -8.33
C ASN A 163 -9.99 -2.27 -8.98
N TYR A 164 -11.30 -2.36 -9.17
CA TYR A 164 -12.10 -1.30 -9.77
C TYR A 164 -12.78 -0.45 -8.69
N LYS A 165 -12.22 0.72 -8.41
CA LYS A 165 -12.74 1.64 -7.39
C LYS A 165 -14.02 2.30 -7.86
N SER A 166 -15.06 2.19 -7.04
CA SER A 166 -16.31 2.93 -7.26
C SER A 166 -16.08 4.44 -7.05
N ALA A 167 -17.00 5.27 -7.53
CA ALA A 167 -16.92 6.71 -7.32
C ALA A 167 -16.88 7.10 -5.84
N GLU A 168 -17.59 6.37 -4.98
CA GLU A 168 -17.56 6.57 -3.52
C GLU A 168 -16.20 6.24 -2.91
N GLU A 169 -15.55 5.17 -3.38
CA GLU A 169 -14.20 4.80 -2.94
C GLU A 169 -13.17 5.82 -3.38
N VAL A 170 -13.26 6.31 -4.63
CA VAL A 170 -12.37 7.36 -5.13
C VAL A 170 -12.46 8.63 -4.28
N VAL A 171 -13.66 9.02 -3.85
CA VAL A 171 -13.83 10.17 -2.95
C VAL A 171 -13.13 9.96 -1.61
N GLU A 172 -13.20 8.75 -1.03
CA GLU A 172 -12.50 8.46 0.23
C GLU A 172 -10.97 8.41 0.04
N ILE A 173 -10.50 7.84 -1.06
CA ILE A 173 -9.06 7.84 -1.39
C ILE A 173 -8.56 9.27 -1.60
N GLU A 174 -9.31 10.14 -2.29
CA GLU A 174 -8.94 11.55 -2.46
C GLU A 174 -8.82 12.29 -1.13
N LYS A 175 -9.69 12.01 -0.15
CA LYS A 175 -9.54 12.57 1.21
C LYS A 175 -8.24 12.10 1.87
N ALA A 176 -7.91 10.81 1.75
CA ALA A 176 -6.65 10.28 2.28
C ALA A 176 -5.44 10.95 1.62
N CYS A 177 -5.45 11.08 0.28
CA CYS A 177 -4.42 11.80 -0.47
C CYS A 177 -4.32 13.28 -0.08
N ASP A 178 -5.44 13.95 0.20
CA ASP A 178 -5.45 15.34 0.68
C ASP A 178 -4.78 15.50 2.04
N ILE A 179 -5.08 14.59 2.98
CA ILE A 179 -4.45 14.56 4.31
C ILE A 179 -2.96 14.26 4.16
N THR A 180 -2.60 13.26 3.34
CA THR A 180 -1.22 12.90 3.03
C THR A 180 -0.44 14.08 2.47
N ALA A 181 -1.02 14.83 1.53
CA ALA A 181 -0.40 16.05 0.99
C ALA A 181 -0.13 17.09 2.09
N ASP A 182 -1.09 17.29 3.00
CA ASP A 182 -0.91 18.22 4.15
C ASP A 182 0.20 17.73 5.11
N MET A 183 0.39 16.41 5.29
CA MET A 183 1.54 15.84 6.04
C MET A 183 2.86 16.26 5.40
N HIS A 184 3.02 16.03 4.08
CA HIS A 184 4.23 16.36 3.31
C HIS A 184 4.51 17.86 3.31
N ILE A 185 3.49 18.69 3.06
CA ILE A 185 3.61 20.16 3.12
C ILE A 185 4.03 20.64 4.52
N THR A 186 3.55 20.00 5.59
CA THR A 186 3.96 20.29 6.97
C THR A 186 5.45 20.02 7.15
N ALA A 187 5.94 18.85 6.74
CA ALA A 187 7.35 18.53 6.81
C ALA A 187 8.22 19.50 6.00
N MET A 188 7.80 19.84 4.77
CA MET A 188 8.49 20.79 3.91
C MET A 188 8.65 22.16 4.60
N LYS A 189 7.64 22.64 5.33
CA LYS A 189 7.66 23.94 6.01
C LYS A 189 8.53 23.98 7.26
N ILE A 190 8.62 22.85 8.00
CA ILE A 190 9.27 22.86 9.32
C ILE A 190 10.72 22.36 9.29
N LEU A 191 11.07 21.49 8.32
CA LEU A 191 12.39 20.86 8.26
C LEU A 191 13.49 21.92 8.23
N ARG A 192 14.52 21.74 9.06
CA ARG A 192 15.74 22.57 9.09
C ARG A 192 16.89 21.81 9.74
N PRO A 193 18.13 22.15 9.43
CA PRO A 193 19.29 21.60 10.13
C PRO A 193 19.18 21.77 11.66
N GLY A 194 19.63 20.76 12.37
CA GLY A 194 19.56 20.65 13.83
C GLY A 194 18.34 19.90 14.37
N MET A 195 17.28 19.72 13.58
CA MET A 195 16.13 18.88 13.97
C MET A 195 16.50 17.40 14.00
N ARG A 196 15.79 16.64 14.82
CA ARG A 196 15.80 15.18 14.79
C ARG A 196 14.73 14.69 13.81
N GLU A 197 14.98 13.56 13.16
CA GLU A 197 14.01 12.95 12.23
C GLU A 197 12.65 12.73 12.88
N TRP A 198 12.60 12.28 14.16
CA TRP A 198 11.34 12.09 14.89
C TRP A 198 10.53 13.38 15.11
N GLU A 199 11.17 14.58 15.16
CA GLU A 199 10.43 15.83 15.31
C GLU A 199 9.62 16.14 14.05
N VAL A 200 10.18 15.78 12.88
CA VAL A 200 9.51 15.92 11.58
C VAL A 200 8.42 14.87 11.44
N SER A 201 8.73 13.59 11.72
CA SER A 201 7.77 12.48 11.69
C SER A 201 6.56 12.76 12.58
N ALA A 202 6.78 13.13 13.85
CA ALA A 202 5.69 13.42 14.78
C ALA A 202 4.79 14.56 14.32
N ALA A 203 5.37 15.62 13.71
CA ALA A 203 4.57 16.72 13.17
C ALA A 203 3.71 16.31 11.98
N MET A 204 4.19 15.42 11.12
CA MET A 204 3.43 14.84 10.01
C MET A 204 2.30 13.93 10.51
N GLU A 205 2.61 13.03 11.44
CA GLU A 205 1.68 12.08 12.02
C GLU A 205 0.54 12.79 12.77
N ALA A 206 0.84 13.92 13.42
CA ALA A 206 -0.18 14.76 14.04
C ALA A 206 -1.23 15.27 13.05
N VAL A 207 -0.87 15.51 11.78
CA VAL A 207 -1.82 15.92 10.73
C VAL A 207 -2.79 14.79 10.42
N ALA A 208 -2.30 13.54 10.23
CA ALA A 208 -3.14 12.38 9.97
C ALA A 208 -4.13 12.14 11.13
N HIS A 209 -3.63 12.14 12.36
CA HIS A 209 -4.48 11.93 13.55
C HIS A 209 -5.50 13.05 13.77
N ALA A 210 -5.12 14.31 13.51
CA ALA A 210 -6.03 15.45 13.62
C ALA A 210 -7.18 15.41 12.60
N ALA A 211 -6.99 14.70 11.48
CA ALA A 211 -8.03 14.47 10.49
C ALA A 211 -9.01 13.33 10.86
N GLY A 212 -8.84 12.68 12.00
CA GLY A 212 -9.70 11.60 12.50
C GLY A 212 -9.34 10.20 11.98
N GLY A 213 -8.35 10.10 11.11
CA GLY A 213 -7.82 8.85 10.58
C GLY A 213 -6.60 8.32 11.34
N ASP A 214 -5.75 7.62 10.63
CA ASP A 214 -4.45 7.10 11.11
C ASP A 214 -3.41 7.19 10.00
N LEU A 215 -2.24 6.61 10.24
CA LEU A 215 -1.26 6.38 9.19
C LEU A 215 -1.65 5.18 8.34
N SER A 216 -1.49 5.27 7.03
CA SER A 216 -1.68 4.13 6.11
C SER A 216 -0.55 3.10 6.25
N PHE A 217 0.63 3.53 6.66
CA PHE A 217 1.81 2.71 6.97
C PHE A 217 2.75 3.49 7.91
N ALA A 218 3.76 2.78 8.44
CA ALA A 218 4.76 3.40 9.32
C ALA A 218 5.58 4.44 8.54
N THR A 219 5.59 5.69 9.01
CA THR A 219 6.26 6.83 8.37
C THR A 219 7.75 6.54 8.13
N ILE A 220 8.23 6.85 6.94
CA ILE A 220 9.64 6.96 6.61
C ILE A 220 9.97 8.45 6.52
N ALA A 221 10.89 8.92 7.36
CA ALA A 221 11.32 10.31 7.41
C ALA A 221 12.80 10.33 7.76
N THR A 222 13.69 10.45 6.75
CA THR A 222 15.10 10.13 6.97
C THR A 222 16.09 10.93 6.13
N VAL A 223 17.26 11.20 6.68
CA VAL A 223 18.44 11.70 5.95
C VAL A 223 19.16 10.58 5.19
N ASN A 224 18.82 9.33 5.44
CA ASN A 224 19.41 8.15 4.78
C ASN A 224 18.46 7.57 3.72
N GLY A 225 18.06 8.40 2.75
CA GLY A 225 17.08 8.03 1.72
C GLY A 225 17.49 6.83 0.83
N GLN A 226 18.75 6.40 0.87
CA GLN A 226 19.19 5.16 0.21
C GLN A 226 18.72 3.89 0.91
N THR A 227 18.21 3.97 2.15
CA THR A 227 17.58 2.87 2.88
C THR A 227 16.07 2.94 2.65
N LEU A 228 15.55 2.09 1.77
CA LEU A 228 14.21 2.23 1.19
C LEU A 228 13.06 2.19 2.21
N HIS A 229 13.14 1.36 3.27
CA HIS A 229 12.17 1.26 4.35
C HIS A 229 12.82 1.59 5.70
N ASN A 230 13.33 2.82 5.84
CA ASN A 230 14.02 3.25 7.06
C ASN A 230 13.03 3.78 8.09
N HIS A 231 12.68 2.97 9.08
CA HIS A 231 11.82 3.35 10.21
C HIS A 231 12.59 3.87 11.43
N TYR A 232 13.92 4.04 11.33
CA TYR A 232 14.72 4.65 12.38
C TYR A 232 14.72 6.16 12.23
N HIS A 233 14.25 6.89 13.23
CA HIS A 233 14.13 8.34 13.21
C HIS A 233 15.09 9.03 14.19
N GLY A 234 16.20 8.40 14.52
CA GLY A 234 17.14 8.88 15.52
C GLY A 234 18.26 9.81 15.01
N ASN A 235 18.33 10.10 13.71
CA ASN A 235 19.38 10.95 13.17
C ASN A 235 19.09 12.44 13.38
N THR A 236 20.15 13.26 13.37
CA THR A 236 20.05 14.71 13.35
C THR A 236 20.28 15.22 11.95
N VAL A 237 19.37 16.02 11.45
CA VAL A 237 19.45 16.67 10.14
C VAL A 237 20.61 17.68 10.13
N LYS A 238 21.49 17.60 9.13
CA LYS A 238 22.66 18.47 8.98
C LYS A 238 22.50 19.37 7.76
N PRO A 239 23.22 20.51 7.72
CA PRO A 239 23.34 21.27 6.47
C PRO A 239 23.87 20.39 5.33
N GLY A 240 23.28 20.50 4.16
CA GLY A 240 23.64 19.71 2.99
C GLY A 240 22.95 18.35 2.85
N ASP A 241 22.21 17.87 3.86
CA ASP A 241 21.46 16.62 3.77
C ASP A 241 20.29 16.75 2.79
N LEU A 242 19.94 15.63 2.14
CA LEU A 242 18.62 15.38 1.59
C LEU A 242 17.77 14.70 2.67
N PHE A 243 16.49 15.00 2.70
CA PHE A 243 15.53 14.38 3.60
C PHE A 243 14.43 13.74 2.78
N LEU A 244 14.39 12.41 2.78
CA LEU A 244 13.37 11.63 2.10
C LEU A 244 12.24 11.33 3.06
N ILE A 245 11.03 11.61 2.60
CA ILE A 245 9.77 11.34 3.29
C ILE A 245 8.97 10.38 2.44
N ASP A 246 8.46 9.34 3.07
CA ASP A 246 7.49 8.42 2.50
C ASP A 246 6.45 8.15 3.59
N ALA A 247 5.26 8.68 3.40
CA ALA A 247 4.23 8.70 4.41
C ALA A 247 2.85 8.86 3.78
N GLY A 248 1.86 8.30 4.45
CA GLY A 248 0.48 8.40 4.04
C GLY A 248 -0.49 8.35 5.21
N ALA A 249 -1.67 8.88 4.99
CA ALA A 249 -2.79 8.81 5.92
C ALA A 249 -3.84 7.80 5.44
N GLU A 250 -4.49 7.11 6.36
CA GLU A 250 -5.78 6.46 6.08
C GLU A 250 -6.93 7.28 6.65
N THR A 251 -8.07 7.28 5.98
CA THR A 251 -9.29 7.91 6.49
C THR A 251 -9.90 7.07 7.61
N GLU A 252 -10.88 7.64 8.34
CA GLU A 252 -11.69 6.91 9.32
C GLU A 252 -12.35 5.63 8.73
N MET A 253 -12.55 5.60 7.41
CA MET A 253 -13.07 4.43 6.70
C MET A 253 -11.99 3.41 6.28
N GLY A 254 -10.72 3.70 6.54
CA GLY A 254 -9.58 2.84 6.24
C GLY A 254 -9.07 2.95 4.80
N TYR A 255 -9.48 3.93 4.00
CA TYR A 255 -8.91 4.17 2.68
C TYR A 255 -7.59 4.92 2.79
N ALA A 256 -6.57 4.43 2.09
CA ALA A 256 -5.20 4.91 2.17
C ALA A 256 -4.89 5.99 1.11
N GLY A 257 -3.94 6.87 1.46
CA GLY A 257 -3.16 7.67 0.54
C GLY A 257 -1.70 7.31 0.70
N ASP A 258 -0.88 7.54 -0.32
CA ASP A 258 0.53 7.21 -0.37
C ASP A 258 1.31 8.26 -1.17
N MET A 259 2.30 8.89 -0.55
CA MET A 259 3.15 9.85 -1.23
C MET A 259 4.58 9.78 -0.73
N SER A 260 5.52 10.00 -1.63
CA SER A 260 6.91 10.28 -1.27
C SER A 260 7.33 11.66 -1.74
N SER A 261 8.18 12.31 -0.97
CA SER A 261 8.86 13.54 -1.36
C SER A 261 10.27 13.60 -0.80
N THR A 262 11.18 14.18 -1.58
CA THR A 262 12.55 14.42 -1.13
C THR A 262 12.84 15.90 -1.14
N ILE A 263 13.31 16.44 0.00
CA ILE A 263 13.52 17.85 0.20
C ILE A 263 14.95 18.13 0.71
N PRO A 264 15.54 19.31 0.40
CA PRO A 264 16.83 19.65 0.98
C PRO A 264 16.67 20.05 2.44
N ALA A 265 17.63 19.71 3.30
CA ALA A 265 17.67 20.19 4.68
C ALA A 265 17.82 21.73 4.74
N ASP A 266 18.60 22.27 3.82
CA ASP A 266 18.73 23.70 3.58
C ASP A 266 17.54 24.26 2.79
N LYS A 267 17.52 25.56 2.55
CA LYS A 267 16.47 26.19 1.74
C LYS A 267 16.55 25.84 0.25
N LYS A 268 17.70 25.36 -0.22
CA LYS A 268 17.96 25.05 -1.63
C LYS A 268 18.70 23.75 -1.76
N PHE A 269 18.46 23.06 -2.85
CA PHE A 269 19.29 21.94 -3.30
C PHE A 269 20.70 22.45 -3.66
N THR A 270 21.71 21.62 -3.39
CA THR A 270 23.03 21.79 -4.03
C THR A 270 22.91 21.48 -5.52
N GLN A 271 23.87 21.94 -6.35
CA GLN A 271 23.87 21.66 -7.78
C GLN A 271 23.82 20.15 -8.06
N ARG A 272 24.61 19.35 -7.33
CA ARG A 272 24.65 17.88 -7.44
C ARG A 272 23.30 17.23 -7.09
N GLN A 273 22.64 17.71 -6.05
CA GLN A 273 21.32 17.22 -5.66
C GLN A 273 20.27 17.55 -6.71
N ARG A 274 20.28 18.79 -7.22
CA ARG A 274 19.35 19.27 -8.23
C ARG A 274 19.47 18.48 -9.53
N GLU A 275 20.67 18.21 -10.00
CA GLU A 275 20.92 17.41 -11.22
C GLU A 275 20.30 16.00 -11.12
N VAL A 276 20.46 15.31 -10.01
CA VAL A 276 19.86 13.97 -9.81
C VAL A 276 18.33 14.08 -9.61
N TYR A 277 17.88 15.11 -8.89
CA TYR A 277 16.46 15.35 -8.67
C TYR A 277 15.70 15.60 -9.97
N GLU A 278 16.27 16.37 -10.88
CA GLU A 278 15.67 16.66 -12.19
C GLU A 278 15.55 15.39 -13.04
N ILE A 279 16.48 14.44 -12.92
CA ILE A 279 16.37 13.13 -13.57
C ILE A 279 15.21 12.34 -12.96
N GLN A 280 15.13 12.27 -11.63
CA GLN A 280 14.04 11.57 -10.95
C GLN A 280 12.67 12.19 -11.28
N ASN A 281 12.58 13.51 -11.29
CA ASN A 281 11.35 14.21 -11.69
C ASN A 281 10.96 13.92 -13.14
N ALA A 282 11.94 13.83 -14.06
CA ALA A 282 11.68 13.42 -15.44
C ALA A 282 11.16 11.97 -15.51
N MET A 283 11.70 11.03 -14.70
CA MET A 283 11.17 9.67 -14.60
C MET A 283 9.68 9.69 -14.21
N HIS A 284 9.33 10.47 -13.19
CA HIS A 284 7.95 10.60 -12.71
C HIS A 284 7.04 11.18 -13.81
N LEU A 285 7.40 12.32 -14.38
CA LEU A 285 6.58 13.00 -15.40
C LEU A 285 6.37 12.17 -16.66
N GLU A 286 7.40 11.48 -17.16
CA GLU A 286 7.29 10.62 -18.34
C GLU A 286 6.46 9.37 -18.05
N SER A 287 6.58 8.82 -16.83
CA SER A 287 5.71 7.71 -16.39
C SER A 287 4.25 8.13 -16.38
N VAL A 288 3.93 9.28 -15.77
CA VAL A 288 2.55 9.81 -15.69
C VAL A 288 1.96 10.09 -17.07
N LYS A 289 2.75 10.66 -18.00
CA LYS A 289 2.31 10.90 -19.39
C LYS A 289 1.97 9.61 -20.14
N ALA A 290 2.60 8.50 -19.77
CA ALA A 290 2.38 7.21 -20.41
C ALA A 290 1.11 6.50 -19.89
N LEU A 291 0.57 6.90 -18.74
CA LEU A 291 -0.60 6.25 -18.11
C LEU A 291 -1.84 6.39 -18.99
N ARG A 292 -2.42 5.27 -19.36
CA ARG A 292 -3.68 5.16 -20.10
C ARG A 292 -4.25 3.75 -20.01
N PRO A 293 -5.54 3.57 -20.27
CA PRO A 293 -6.10 2.23 -20.38
C PRO A 293 -5.36 1.35 -21.39
N GLY A 294 -5.16 0.09 -21.03
CA GLY A 294 -4.56 -0.94 -21.86
C GLY A 294 -3.02 -0.96 -21.89
N ILE A 295 -2.32 0.04 -21.33
CA ILE A 295 -0.86 -0.04 -21.22
C ILE A 295 -0.47 -1.03 -20.12
N PRO A 296 0.42 -2.02 -20.37
CA PRO A 296 1.01 -2.81 -19.31
C PRO A 296 1.82 -1.90 -18.36
N TYR A 297 1.59 -2.00 -17.05
CA TYR A 297 2.32 -1.13 -16.11
C TYR A 297 3.81 -1.46 -16.06
N MET A 298 4.19 -2.69 -16.44
CA MET A 298 5.58 -3.06 -16.65
C MET A 298 6.27 -2.23 -17.76
N ASP A 299 5.54 -1.86 -18.83
CA ASP A 299 6.10 -1.03 -19.91
C ASP A 299 6.34 0.41 -19.43
N VAL A 300 5.50 0.90 -18.48
CA VAL A 300 5.71 2.21 -17.84
C VAL A 300 6.93 2.16 -16.92
N TYR A 301 7.14 1.05 -16.17
CA TYR A 301 8.36 0.83 -15.40
C TYR A 301 9.62 0.86 -16.29
N ASP A 302 9.59 0.16 -17.41
CA ASP A 302 10.72 0.13 -18.34
C ASP A 302 10.99 1.50 -18.96
N LEU A 303 9.95 2.27 -19.27
CA LEU A 303 10.08 3.66 -19.71
C LEU A 303 10.76 4.51 -18.63
N SER A 304 10.29 4.45 -17.40
CA SER A 304 10.88 5.17 -16.26
C SER A 304 12.37 4.85 -16.08
N ALA A 305 12.72 3.55 -16.14
CA ALA A 305 14.09 3.10 -16.02
C ALA A 305 14.97 3.61 -17.18
N ARG A 306 14.45 3.66 -18.43
CA ARG A 306 15.18 4.23 -19.58
C ARG A 306 15.43 5.71 -19.40
N VAL A 307 14.43 6.48 -18.95
CA VAL A 307 14.59 7.91 -18.67
C VAL A 307 15.70 8.14 -17.64
N MET A 308 15.72 7.34 -16.56
CA MET A 308 16.80 7.39 -15.57
C MET A 308 18.18 7.11 -16.21
N VAL A 309 18.30 6.02 -16.97
CA VAL A 309 19.58 5.65 -17.59
C VAL A 309 20.10 6.76 -18.48
N GLU A 310 19.25 7.36 -19.32
CA GLU A 310 19.67 8.48 -20.20
C GLU A 310 20.09 9.71 -19.37
N GLY A 311 19.38 10.06 -18.31
CA GLY A 311 19.77 11.13 -17.40
C GLY A 311 21.10 10.87 -16.71
N LEU A 312 21.30 9.66 -16.17
CA LEU A 312 22.55 9.27 -15.50
C LEU A 312 23.74 9.17 -16.47
N LYS A 313 23.50 8.90 -17.74
CA LYS A 313 24.53 9.02 -18.80
C LYS A 313 24.97 10.46 -18.96
N GLY A 314 24.05 11.43 -18.91
CA GLY A 314 24.39 12.86 -18.94
C GLY A 314 25.34 13.28 -17.81
N LEU A 315 25.22 12.65 -16.63
CA LEU A 315 26.11 12.85 -15.48
C LEU A 315 27.38 11.99 -15.52
N GLY A 316 27.53 11.12 -16.53
CA GLY A 316 28.68 10.21 -16.68
C GLY A 316 28.66 9.03 -15.68
N LEU A 317 27.55 8.78 -15.01
CA LEU A 317 27.36 7.66 -14.05
C LEU A 317 27.04 6.35 -14.78
N MET A 318 26.31 6.44 -15.90
CA MET A 318 26.04 5.32 -16.80
C MET A 318 26.55 5.59 -18.21
N LYS A 319 26.57 4.56 -19.04
CA LYS A 319 27.07 4.59 -20.44
C LYS A 319 26.37 3.52 -21.28
N GLY A 320 26.66 3.42 -22.55
CA GLY A 320 26.09 2.43 -23.47
C GLY A 320 24.65 2.74 -23.90
N ASN A 321 23.94 1.74 -24.43
CA ASN A 321 22.59 1.86 -24.88
C ASN A 321 21.61 1.71 -23.69
N ALA A 322 20.65 2.62 -23.55
CA ALA A 322 19.73 2.62 -22.40
C ALA A 322 18.73 1.45 -22.42
N GLU A 323 18.24 1.04 -23.60
CA GLU A 323 17.35 -0.10 -23.71
C GLU A 323 18.04 -1.40 -23.32
N ASP A 324 19.29 -1.58 -23.76
CA ASP A 324 20.09 -2.75 -23.39
C ASP A 324 20.39 -2.75 -21.89
N ALA A 325 20.76 -1.60 -21.32
CA ALA A 325 21.01 -1.47 -19.88
C ALA A 325 19.79 -1.85 -19.03
N VAL A 326 18.58 -1.45 -19.45
CA VAL A 326 17.31 -1.80 -18.77
C VAL A 326 16.99 -3.27 -18.99
N ARG A 327 17.10 -3.79 -20.22
CA ARG A 327 16.82 -5.19 -20.54
C ARG A 327 17.72 -6.14 -19.74
N GLU A 328 19.00 -5.82 -19.60
CA GLU A 328 19.97 -6.62 -18.86
C GLU A 328 19.89 -6.42 -17.34
N GLY A 329 19.30 -5.33 -16.86
CA GLY A 329 19.08 -5.05 -15.45
C GLY A 329 20.15 -4.16 -14.80
N ALA A 330 20.99 -3.48 -15.59
CA ALA A 330 22.03 -2.57 -15.08
C ALA A 330 21.44 -1.35 -14.34
N HIS A 331 20.24 -0.90 -14.75
CA HIS A 331 19.50 0.20 -14.11
C HIS A 331 19.22 -0.05 -12.62
N ALA A 332 19.11 -1.31 -12.22
CA ALA A 332 18.71 -1.67 -10.87
C ALA A 332 19.79 -1.39 -9.80
N LEU A 333 21.02 -0.99 -10.20
CA LEU A 333 21.99 -0.43 -9.26
C LEU A 333 21.45 0.84 -8.59
N PHE A 334 20.69 1.65 -9.35
CA PHE A 334 20.17 2.94 -8.92
C PHE A 334 18.67 2.92 -8.67
N TYR A 335 17.93 1.96 -9.26
CA TYR A 335 16.48 1.83 -9.16
C TYR A 335 16.09 0.37 -8.85
N PRO A 336 16.24 -0.07 -7.59
CA PRO A 336 16.12 -1.48 -7.20
C PRO A 336 14.70 -1.94 -6.88
N HIS A 337 13.69 -1.06 -6.91
CA HIS A 337 12.28 -1.36 -6.59
C HIS A 337 11.35 -1.15 -7.79
N GLY A 338 10.06 -1.42 -7.60
CA GLY A 338 9.03 -1.24 -8.63
C GLY A 338 8.63 0.23 -8.83
N LEU A 339 7.87 0.50 -9.89
CA LEU A 339 7.33 1.83 -10.17
C LEU A 339 6.08 2.15 -9.34
N GLY A 340 5.40 1.12 -8.80
CA GLY A 340 4.20 1.32 -8.01
C GLY A 340 3.36 0.06 -7.83
N HIS A 341 2.25 0.23 -7.15
CA HIS A 341 1.33 -0.82 -6.72
C HIS A 341 -0.12 -0.32 -6.72
N MET A 342 -1.07 -1.26 -6.66
CA MET A 342 -2.48 -0.90 -6.43
C MET A 342 -2.64 -0.29 -5.05
N MET A 343 -3.53 0.67 -4.90
CA MET A 343 -3.88 1.34 -3.65
C MET A 343 -5.40 1.38 -3.45
N GLY A 344 -5.85 1.36 -2.19
CA GLY A 344 -7.27 1.39 -1.85
C GLY A 344 -7.52 1.32 -0.35
N LEU A 345 -8.21 0.28 0.12
CA LEU A 345 -8.38 -0.02 1.55
C LEU A 345 -7.08 -0.48 2.24
N ASP A 346 -6.11 -0.92 1.47
CA ASP A 346 -4.74 -1.11 1.93
C ASP A 346 -3.84 -0.20 1.10
N VAL A 347 -2.74 0.28 1.67
CA VAL A 347 -1.75 1.06 0.93
C VAL A 347 -1.18 0.23 -0.22
N HIS A 348 -0.74 -0.99 0.03
CA HIS A 348 -0.52 -2.03 -0.97
C HIS A 348 -1.81 -2.86 -1.09
N ASP A 349 -2.73 -2.43 -1.93
CA ASP A 349 -4.08 -2.98 -1.92
C ASP A 349 -4.10 -4.48 -2.22
N MET A 350 -4.67 -5.25 -1.29
CA MET A 350 -4.81 -6.71 -1.36
C MET A 350 -3.48 -7.50 -1.45
N GLU A 351 -2.33 -6.95 -1.02
CA GLU A 351 -1.03 -7.65 -1.09
C GLU A 351 -1.07 -9.02 -0.40
N ASN A 352 -1.80 -9.14 0.72
CA ASN A 352 -1.99 -10.39 1.45
C ASN A 352 -2.76 -11.47 0.66
N LEU A 353 -3.50 -11.11 -0.38
CA LEU A 353 -4.15 -12.06 -1.29
C LEU A 353 -3.20 -12.66 -2.32
N GLY A 354 -1.99 -12.11 -2.41
CA GLY A 354 -0.90 -12.55 -3.28
C GLY A 354 -0.68 -11.65 -4.49
N GLU A 355 0.52 -11.07 -4.59
CA GLU A 355 0.90 -10.18 -5.69
C GLU A 355 0.69 -10.81 -7.08
N LEU A 356 0.87 -12.13 -7.23
CA LEU A 356 0.63 -12.83 -8.49
C LEU A 356 -0.82 -12.67 -8.97
N TRP A 357 -1.77 -12.64 -8.04
CA TRP A 357 -3.19 -12.49 -8.39
C TRP A 357 -3.55 -11.03 -8.60
N VAL A 358 -3.06 -10.13 -7.74
CA VAL A 358 -3.41 -8.70 -7.77
C VAL A 358 -2.78 -8.00 -8.98
N GLY A 359 -1.49 -8.18 -9.20
CA GLY A 359 -0.71 -7.40 -10.15
C GLY A 359 -0.23 -8.15 -11.39
N TYR A 360 -0.46 -9.48 -11.47
CA TYR A 360 0.08 -10.33 -12.54
C TYR A 360 -0.95 -11.28 -13.18
N ASN A 361 -2.22 -11.24 -12.77
CA ASN A 361 -3.24 -12.18 -13.25
C ASN A 361 -2.82 -13.66 -13.19
N GLY A 362 -2.04 -14.04 -12.18
CA GLY A 362 -1.51 -15.39 -12.00
C GLY A 362 -0.27 -15.71 -12.84
N GLN A 363 0.27 -14.76 -13.59
CA GLN A 363 1.52 -14.96 -14.34
C GLN A 363 2.74 -14.83 -13.41
N PRO A 364 3.83 -15.56 -13.67
CA PRO A 364 5.02 -15.50 -12.82
C PRO A 364 5.70 -14.13 -12.90
N LYS A 365 6.23 -13.69 -11.76
CA LYS A 365 7.05 -12.47 -11.67
C LYS A 365 8.43 -12.69 -12.30
N SER A 366 9.04 -11.59 -12.76
CA SER A 366 10.45 -11.60 -13.15
C SER A 366 11.34 -12.00 -11.96
N THR A 367 12.42 -12.73 -12.24
CA THR A 367 13.49 -13.02 -11.25
C THR A 367 14.63 -12.01 -11.30
N GLN A 368 14.63 -11.09 -12.28
CA GLN A 368 15.66 -10.06 -12.45
C GLN A 368 15.60 -9.07 -11.28
N PHE A 369 16.76 -8.78 -10.69
CA PHE A 369 16.90 -7.77 -9.64
C PHE A 369 16.37 -6.41 -10.12
N GLY A 370 15.64 -5.71 -9.27
CA GLY A 370 14.84 -4.53 -9.64
C GLY A 370 13.44 -4.94 -10.10
N ARG A 371 13.31 -5.54 -11.27
CA ARG A 371 12.00 -5.97 -11.83
C ARG A 371 11.22 -6.95 -10.95
N LYS A 372 11.91 -7.84 -10.21
CA LYS A 372 11.24 -8.78 -9.28
C LYS A 372 10.45 -8.08 -8.18
N SER A 373 10.79 -6.82 -7.89
CA SER A 373 10.13 -6.00 -6.85
C SER A 373 8.90 -5.24 -7.39
N GLN A 374 8.64 -5.28 -8.71
CA GLN A 374 7.44 -4.67 -9.29
C GLN A 374 6.19 -5.42 -8.81
N ARG A 375 5.23 -4.69 -8.20
CA ARG A 375 3.99 -5.27 -7.66
C ARG A 375 2.85 -5.27 -8.67
N LEU A 376 2.81 -4.29 -9.56
CA LEU A 376 1.79 -4.14 -10.61
C LEU A 376 2.44 -4.25 -12.00
N ALA A 377 1.99 -5.17 -12.83
CA ALA A 377 2.56 -5.42 -14.18
C ALA A 377 1.51 -5.52 -15.27
N ILE A 378 0.24 -5.78 -14.91
CA ILE A 378 -0.87 -5.99 -15.85
C ILE A 378 -1.22 -4.71 -16.61
N PRO A 379 -1.96 -4.81 -17.74
CA PRO A 379 -2.56 -3.66 -18.39
C PRO A 379 -3.43 -2.85 -17.42
N LEU A 380 -3.25 -1.53 -17.43
CA LEU A 380 -4.06 -0.63 -16.63
C LEU A 380 -5.48 -0.55 -17.19
N GLU A 381 -6.47 -0.51 -16.29
CA GLU A 381 -7.88 -0.45 -16.65
C GLU A 381 -8.58 0.72 -15.95
N PRO A 382 -9.62 1.32 -16.57
CA PRO A 382 -10.41 2.37 -15.93
C PRO A 382 -10.95 1.90 -14.56
N GLY A 383 -10.82 2.75 -13.54
CA GLY A 383 -11.17 2.41 -12.16
C GLY A 383 -10.01 1.89 -11.31
N PHE A 384 -8.84 1.56 -11.89
CA PHE A 384 -7.65 1.25 -11.11
C PHE A 384 -7.12 2.51 -10.43
N VAL A 385 -6.75 2.37 -9.16
CA VAL A 385 -5.98 3.36 -8.42
C VAL A 385 -4.65 2.74 -8.05
N HIS A 386 -3.56 3.45 -8.38
CA HIS A 386 -2.19 2.98 -8.14
C HIS A 386 -1.23 4.14 -7.92
N THR A 387 -0.07 3.85 -7.33
CA THR A 387 1.02 4.80 -7.13
C THR A 387 1.90 4.93 -8.37
N VAL A 388 2.65 6.04 -8.47
CA VAL A 388 3.80 6.25 -9.38
C VAL A 388 4.94 6.81 -8.54
N GLU A 389 5.93 5.96 -8.22
CA GLU A 389 6.95 6.20 -7.18
C GLU A 389 8.40 5.96 -7.67
N PRO A 390 8.84 6.49 -8.82
CA PRO A 390 10.20 6.24 -9.27
C PRO A 390 11.23 6.86 -8.31
N GLY A 391 12.34 6.16 -8.10
CA GLY A 391 13.42 6.63 -7.23
C GLY A 391 14.80 6.42 -7.81
N ILE A 392 15.77 7.20 -7.33
CA ILE A 392 17.21 7.07 -7.65
C ILE A 392 17.99 6.99 -6.35
N TYR A 393 18.74 5.93 -6.17
CA TYR A 393 19.47 5.65 -4.93
C TYR A 393 20.92 5.32 -5.20
N PHE A 394 21.79 5.78 -4.28
CA PHE A 394 23.21 5.43 -4.27
C PHE A 394 23.49 4.64 -2.99
N ILE A 395 23.36 3.30 -3.09
CA ILE A 395 23.49 2.37 -1.97
C ILE A 395 24.94 1.87 -1.93
N PRO A 396 25.78 2.32 -0.96
CA PRO A 396 27.22 2.02 -0.94
C PRO A 396 27.54 0.53 -1.02
N GLU A 397 26.81 -0.29 -0.25
CA GLU A 397 27.03 -1.74 -0.17
C GLU A 397 26.71 -2.44 -1.50
N LEU A 398 25.65 -1.99 -2.20
CA LEU A 398 25.27 -2.53 -3.51
C LEU A 398 26.28 -2.12 -4.58
N ILE A 399 26.77 -0.87 -4.54
CA ILE A 399 27.81 -0.35 -5.43
C ILE A 399 29.09 -1.17 -5.26
N ASP A 400 29.54 -1.39 -4.03
CA ASP A 400 30.75 -2.17 -3.74
C ASP A 400 30.62 -3.62 -4.19
N LEU A 401 29.47 -4.26 -3.91
CA LEU A 401 29.18 -5.61 -4.33
C LEU A 401 29.25 -5.76 -5.86
N TRP A 402 28.54 -4.91 -6.60
CA TRP A 402 28.49 -5.01 -8.07
C TRP A 402 29.81 -4.64 -8.72
N LYS A 403 30.52 -3.64 -8.19
CA LYS A 403 31.88 -3.29 -8.63
C LYS A 403 32.84 -4.47 -8.43
N GLY A 404 32.83 -5.08 -7.26
CA GLY A 404 33.66 -6.26 -6.95
C GLY A 404 33.37 -7.45 -7.88
N GLN A 405 32.12 -7.64 -8.27
CA GLN A 405 31.68 -8.64 -9.24
C GLN A 405 31.93 -8.23 -10.71
N LYS A 406 32.39 -7.02 -10.97
CA LYS A 406 32.51 -6.43 -12.33
C LYS A 406 31.20 -6.52 -13.11
N LYS A 407 30.05 -6.36 -12.42
CA LYS A 407 28.73 -6.52 -13.00
C LYS A 407 28.38 -5.30 -13.86
N PHE A 408 27.87 -5.52 -15.07
CA PHE A 408 27.40 -4.47 -15.99
C PHE A 408 28.42 -3.36 -16.27
N THR A 409 29.71 -3.69 -16.36
CA THR A 409 30.81 -2.72 -16.64
C THR A 409 30.65 -2.00 -17.97
N ASP A 410 29.89 -2.54 -18.91
CA ASP A 410 29.58 -1.90 -20.19
C ASP A 410 28.55 -0.77 -20.06
N PHE A 411 27.75 -0.77 -18.95
CA PHE A 411 26.70 0.21 -18.70
C PHE A 411 26.97 1.11 -17.50
N ILE A 412 27.81 0.70 -16.54
CA ILE A 412 28.06 1.43 -15.29
C ILE A 412 29.49 1.98 -15.28
N ASN A 413 29.63 3.24 -14.93
CA ASN A 413 30.94 3.89 -14.72
C ASN A 413 31.23 3.91 -13.20
N TYR A 414 31.77 2.81 -12.67
CA TYR A 414 32.03 2.66 -11.25
C TYR A 414 32.93 3.72 -10.64
N ASP A 415 33.95 4.21 -11.40
CA ASP A 415 34.83 5.26 -10.88
C ASP A 415 34.08 6.56 -10.61
N LYS A 416 33.10 6.89 -11.46
CA LYS A 416 32.22 8.04 -11.22
C LYS A 416 31.16 7.76 -10.15
N VAL A 417 30.56 6.55 -10.13
CA VAL A 417 29.55 6.15 -9.16
C VAL A 417 30.09 6.18 -7.73
N GLU A 418 31.34 5.80 -7.50
CA GLU A 418 31.95 5.89 -6.18
C GLU A 418 31.95 7.29 -5.58
N THR A 419 32.01 8.32 -6.43
CA THR A 419 31.94 9.72 -5.96
C THR A 419 30.53 10.14 -5.51
N TYR A 420 29.52 9.25 -5.62
CA TYR A 420 28.13 9.47 -5.22
C TYR A 420 27.68 8.59 -4.03
N LYS A 421 28.59 7.81 -3.42
CA LYS A 421 28.23 6.96 -2.26
C LYS A 421 27.68 7.71 -1.05
N ASP A 422 27.97 9.00 -0.94
CA ASP A 422 27.49 9.90 0.11
C ASP A 422 26.19 10.63 -0.25
N PHE A 423 25.61 10.35 -1.43
CA PHE A 423 24.49 11.10 -1.96
C PHE A 423 23.16 10.80 -1.25
N GLY A 424 22.89 9.55 -0.88
CA GLY A 424 21.61 9.11 -0.36
C GLY A 424 20.65 8.62 -1.44
N GLY A 425 19.38 9.03 -1.37
CA GLY A 425 18.34 8.65 -2.32
C GLY A 425 17.29 9.73 -2.51
N ILE A 426 16.63 9.68 -3.67
CA ILE A 426 15.50 10.54 -4.04
C ILE A 426 14.34 9.68 -4.50
N ARG A 427 13.15 9.88 -3.92
CA ARG A 427 11.85 9.36 -4.39
C ARG A 427 10.83 10.48 -4.32
N ASN A 428 10.03 10.61 -5.35
CA ASN A 428 8.79 11.40 -5.35
C ASN A 428 7.69 10.51 -5.91
N GLU A 429 6.53 10.58 -5.30
CA GLU A 429 5.41 9.69 -5.53
C GLU A 429 4.09 10.41 -5.39
N GLU A 430 3.15 10.05 -6.24
CA GLU A 430 1.75 10.47 -6.21
C GLU A 430 0.82 9.32 -6.62
N ASP A 431 -0.45 9.46 -6.26
CA ASP A 431 -1.52 8.50 -6.50
C ASP A 431 -2.35 8.87 -7.75
N TYR A 432 -2.65 7.88 -8.58
CA TYR A 432 -3.37 8.07 -9.84
C TYR A 432 -4.56 7.12 -9.99
N LEU A 433 -5.69 7.70 -10.43
CA LEU A 433 -6.84 6.97 -10.93
C LEU A 433 -6.74 6.85 -12.44
N ILE A 434 -6.87 5.63 -12.97
CA ILE A 434 -7.02 5.42 -14.42
C ILE A 434 -8.47 5.73 -14.80
N THR A 435 -8.61 6.64 -15.76
CA THR A 435 -9.90 7.07 -16.35
C THR A 435 -10.14 6.39 -17.69
N GLU A 436 -11.28 6.62 -18.32
CA GLU A 436 -11.61 6.07 -19.65
C GLU A 436 -10.60 6.47 -20.74
N THR A 437 -9.90 7.59 -20.58
CA THR A 437 -9.04 8.17 -21.64
C THR A 437 -7.60 8.41 -21.24
N GLY A 438 -7.24 8.21 -19.96
CA GLY A 438 -5.91 8.51 -19.44
C GLY A 438 -5.82 8.26 -17.95
N ALA A 439 -5.15 9.15 -17.22
CA ALA A 439 -5.02 9.10 -15.77
C ALA A 439 -5.31 10.46 -15.13
N ARG A 440 -5.80 10.43 -13.90
CA ARG A 440 -6.05 11.61 -13.07
C ARG A 440 -5.32 11.45 -11.73
N ARG A 441 -4.49 12.44 -11.37
CA ARG A 441 -3.89 12.49 -10.05
C ARG A 441 -4.97 12.66 -8.97
N LEU A 442 -4.81 11.99 -7.85
CA LEU A 442 -5.68 12.08 -6.69
C LEU A 442 -5.13 13.07 -5.65
N GLY A 443 -6.02 13.73 -4.93
CA GLY A 443 -5.72 14.67 -3.86
C GLY A 443 -5.05 15.98 -4.29
N LYS A 444 -4.63 16.77 -3.31
CA LYS A 444 -3.94 18.06 -3.47
C LYS A 444 -2.57 17.87 -4.11
N LYS A 445 -2.16 18.85 -4.93
CA LYS A 445 -0.79 18.86 -5.46
C LYS A 445 0.21 19.17 -4.35
N ILE A 446 1.26 18.36 -4.25
CA ILE A 446 2.46 18.68 -3.49
C ILE A 446 3.54 19.28 -4.42
N PRO A 447 4.49 20.08 -3.90
CA PRO A 447 5.66 20.51 -4.67
C PRO A 447 6.48 19.31 -5.14
N LEU A 448 6.70 19.19 -6.46
CA LEU A 448 7.45 18.08 -7.06
C LEU A 448 8.69 18.54 -7.83
N THR A 449 8.70 19.76 -8.35
CA THR A 449 9.93 20.29 -9.01
C THR A 449 10.85 20.91 -7.99
N PRO A 450 12.19 20.94 -8.24
CA PRO A 450 13.13 21.62 -7.35
C PRO A 450 12.72 23.07 -7.03
N ASP A 451 12.23 23.81 -8.02
CA ASP A 451 11.82 25.21 -7.83
C ASP A 451 10.56 25.33 -6.93
N GLU A 452 9.58 24.44 -7.09
CA GLU A 452 8.38 24.40 -6.24
C GLU A 452 8.76 24.04 -4.78
N VAL A 453 9.64 23.06 -4.59
CA VAL A 453 10.14 22.67 -3.26
C VAL A 453 10.88 23.81 -2.61
N GLU A 454 11.85 24.45 -3.31
CA GLU A 454 12.62 25.57 -2.80
C GLU A 454 11.74 26.78 -2.46
N ALA A 455 10.68 27.02 -3.21
CA ALA A 455 9.73 28.11 -2.97
C ALA A 455 8.94 27.96 -1.67
N LEU A 456 8.76 26.73 -1.19
CA LEU A 456 8.06 26.42 0.06
C LEU A 456 8.99 26.33 1.27
N ARG A 457 10.31 26.12 1.05
CA ARG A 457 11.38 26.01 2.06
C ARG A 457 11.81 27.41 2.55
#